data_10c61fe87342a61ec610d9211301d708
#
_entry.id   10c61fe87342a61ec610d9211301d708
#
_cell.length_a   1.000
_cell.length_b   1.000
_cell.length_c   1.000
_cell.angle_alpha   90.00
_cell.angle_beta   90.00
_cell.angle_gamma   90.00
#
_symmetry.space_group_name_H-M   'P 1'
#
loop_
_entity.id
_entity.type
_entity.pdbx_description
1 polymer ?
#
loop_
_entity_poly.entity_id
_entity_poly.type
_entity_poly.pdbx_seq_one_letter_code
_entity_poly.pdbx_strand_id
1 'polypeptide(L)'
;VPLYLVEFPLPRTIETTADPTADPTAAPELARLGDAIAGAAAMAQGELVELQVGLDAGRLYAIVEAEAGDPVAVALRSAGLNPYGVAEVRLVGPTLEEVKAARGQAGYLVEWDLPNGLTMDAYLERKRANAPRYAEVPETTFLRTYVCVDMSKCLCFYRAPDEAAVRRARAAVQAPVDRLTRLAELERHARV
;
A
#
# COMPACT_ATOMS: atom_id res chain seq x y z
N VAL A 1 14.59 -8.79 6.43
CA VAL A 1 14.61 -8.54 4.98
C VAL A 1 13.88 -7.22 4.72
N PRO A 2 14.44 -6.32 3.89
CA PRO A 2 13.79 -5.05 3.54
C PRO A 2 12.46 -5.22 2.82
N LEU A 3 11.62 -4.16 2.89
CA LEU A 3 10.37 -4.07 2.16
C LEU A 3 10.45 -2.95 1.13
N TYR A 4 9.84 -3.16 -0.01
CA TYR A 4 9.81 -2.21 -1.11
C TYR A 4 8.37 -1.90 -1.54
N LEU A 5 8.04 -0.62 -1.57
CA LEU A 5 6.84 -0.11 -2.23
C LEU A 5 7.10 -0.02 -3.72
N VAL A 6 6.22 -0.61 -4.50
CA VAL A 6 6.20 -0.51 -5.96
C VAL A 6 4.84 0.03 -6.38
N GLU A 7 4.85 1.14 -7.08
CA GLU A 7 3.63 1.78 -7.59
C GLU A 7 3.55 1.61 -9.10
N PHE A 8 2.38 1.21 -9.59
CA PHE A 8 2.12 1.03 -11.01
C PHE A 8 0.93 1.87 -11.47
N PRO A 9 0.91 2.34 -12.73
CA PRO A 9 -0.33 2.82 -13.33
C PRO A 9 -1.32 1.64 -13.46
N LEU A 10 -2.61 1.90 -13.22
CA LEU A 10 -3.65 0.98 -13.66
C LEU A 10 -3.74 1.01 -15.19
N PRO A 11 -3.92 -0.15 -15.86
CA PRO A 11 -4.25 -0.17 -17.27
C PRO A 11 -5.51 0.65 -17.57
N ARG A 12 -5.50 1.44 -18.65
CA ARG A 12 -6.63 2.30 -19.03
C ARG A 12 -7.94 1.54 -19.25
N THR A 13 -7.86 0.27 -19.62
CA THR A 13 -9.00 -0.64 -19.75
C THR A 13 -9.70 -0.90 -18.43
N ILE A 14 -9.03 -0.64 -17.30
CA ILE A 14 -9.49 -0.91 -15.94
C ILE A 14 -9.90 0.38 -15.21
N GLU A 15 -9.30 1.53 -15.58
CA GLU A 15 -9.52 2.83 -14.90
C GLU A 15 -10.97 3.33 -14.93
N THR A 16 -11.81 2.79 -15.82
CA THR A 16 -13.20 3.26 -16.02
C THR A 16 -14.22 2.55 -15.15
N THR A 17 -13.82 1.51 -14.42
CA THR A 17 -14.73 0.72 -13.57
C THR A 17 -14.71 1.20 -12.12
N ALA A 18 -15.90 1.29 -11.51
CA ALA A 18 -16.04 1.73 -10.11
C ALA A 18 -15.35 0.77 -9.12
N ASP A 19 -15.37 -0.53 -9.43
CA ASP A 19 -14.62 -1.57 -8.72
C ASP A 19 -14.11 -2.61 -9.73
N PRO A 20 -12.86 -2.47 -10.20
CA PRO A 20 -12.30 -3.37 -11.20
C PRO A 20 -12.00 -4.78 -10.64
N THR A 21 -11.99 -4.99 -9.33
CA THR A 21 -11.81 -6.32 -8.74
C THR A 21 -13.06 -7.18 -8.83
N ALA A 22 -14.23 -6.54 -8.81
CA ALA A 22 -15.53 -7.18 -8.97
C ALA A 22 -16.01 -7.21 -10.43
N ASP A 23 -15.38 -6.46 -11.34
CA ASP A 23 -15.76 -6.39 -12.75
C ASP A 23 -15.28 -7.66 -13.50
N PRO A 24 -16.19 -8.42 -14.14
CA PRO A 24 -15.82 -9.67 -14.81
C PRO A 24 -14.89 -9.47 -16.01
N THR A 25 -14.77 -8.25 -16.53
CA THR A 25 -13.86 -7.93 -17.66
C THR A 25 -12.49 -7.45 -17.17
N ALA A 26 -12.44 -6.73 -16.07
CA ALA A 26 -11.23 -6.18 -15.49
C ALA A 26 -10.52 -7.16 -14.53
N ALA A 27 -11.26 -7.93 -13.75
CA ALA A 27 -10.70 -8.84 -12.75
C ALA A 27 -9.68 -9.86 -13.32
N PRO A 28 -9.89 -10.50 -14.49
CA PRO A 28 -8.89 -11.39 -15.08
C PRO A 28 -7.59 -10.67 -15.50
N GLU A 29 -7.67 -9.42 -15.94
CA GLU A 29 -6.49 -8.61 -16.29
C GLU A 29 -5.70 -8.21 -15.03
N LEU A 30 -6.41 -7.79 -13.99
CA LEU A 30 -5.81 -7.52 -12.68
C LEU A 30 -5.12 -8.76 -12.08
N ALA A 31 -5.77 -9.92 -12.17
CA ALA A 31 -5.19 -11.18 -11.68
C ALA A 31 -3.89 -11.51 -12.41
N ARG A 32 -3.87 -11.38 -13.76
CA ARG A 32 -2.64 -11.57 -14.56
C ARG A 32 -1.53 -10.60 -14.19
N LEU A 33 -1.90 -9.33 -13.94
CA LEU A 33 -0.94 -8.31 -13.50
C LEU A 33 -0.37 -8.65 -12.12
N GLY A 34 -1.22 -9.08 -11.18
CA GLY A 34 -0.81 -9.56 -9.88
C GLY A 34 0.14 -10.77 -9.95
N ASP A 35 -0.16 -11.75 -10.82
CA ASP A 35 0.69 -12.91 -11.06
C ASP A 35 2.06 -12.50 -11.67
N ALA A 36 2.06 -11.53 -12.59
CA ALA A 36 3.30 -11.02 -13.19
C ALA A 36 4.17 -10.29 -12.15
N ILE A 37 3.57 -9.48 -11.28
CA ILE A 37 4.27 -8.80 -10.18
C ILE A 37 4.85 -9.83 -9.20
N ALA A 38 4.05 -10.83 -8.81
CA ALA A 38 4.52 -11.90 -7.92
C ALA A 38 5.65 -12.72 -8.54
N GLY A 39 5.54 -13.04 -9.83
CA GLY A 39 6.59 -13.72 -10.58
C GLY A 39 7.89 -12.92 -10.66
N ALA A 40 7.80 -11.62 -10.91
CA ALA A 40 8.96 -10.73 -10.91
C ALA A 40 9.61 -10.62 -9.52
N ALA A 41 8.79 -10.52 -8.45
CA ALA A 41 9.32 -10.56 -7.08
C ALA A 41 10.08 -11.86 -6.80
N ALA A 42 9.52 -13.00 -7.18
CA ALA A 42 10.19 -14.31 -7.03
C ALA A 42 11.50 -14.42 -7.84
N MET A 43 11.56 -13.88 -9.06
CA MET A 43 12.79 -13.81 -9.84
C MET A 43 13.89 -12.97 -9.17
N ALA A 44 13.50 -11.97 -8.38
CA ALA A 44 14.39 -11.16 -7.54
C ALA A 44 14.67 -11.80 -6.17
N GLN A 45 14.35 -13.09 -5.99
CA GLN A 45 14.46 -13.82 -4.72
C GLN A 45 13.65 -13.16 -3.57
N GLY A 46 12.55 -12.51 -3.92
CA GLY A 46 11.64 -11.84 -3.01
C GLY A 46 10.24 -12.44 -3.02
N GLU A 47 9.35 -11.84 -2.23
CA GLU A 47 7.95 -12.24 -2.10
C GLU A 47 7.05 -11.01 -2.24
N LEU A 48 5.94 -11.13 -3.01
CA LEU A 48 4.87 -10.15 -3.00
C LEU A 48 4.06 -10.30 -1.71
N VAL A 49 4.18 -9.33 -0.80
CA VAL A 49 3.49 -9.33 0.51
C VAL A 49 2.02 -8.98 0.33
N GLU A 50 1.74 -7.87 -0.34
CA GLU A 50 0.37 -7.41 -0.61
C GLU A 50 0.29 -6.61 -1.91
N LEU A 51 -0.91 -6.57 -2.51
CA LEU A 51 -1.22 -5.80 -3.69
C LEU A 51 -2.59 -5.13 -3.53
N GLN A 52 -2.62 -3.81 -3.60
CA GLN A 52 -3.82 -2.98 -3.42
C GLN A 52 -4.14 -2.24 -4.72
N VAL A 53 -5.43 -2.20 -5.07
CA VAL A 53 -5.95 -1.44 -6.19
C VAL A 53 -6.51 -0.12 -5.66
N GLY A 54 -5.94 1.00 -6.09
CA GLY A 54 -6.46 2.33 -5.77
C GLY A 54 -7.60 2.69 -6.72
N LEU A 55 -8.84 2.62 -6.22
CA LEU A 55 -10.04 2.78 -7.03
C LEU A 55 -10.20 4.20 -7.62
N ASP A 56 -9.71 5.21 -6.90
CA ASP A 56 -9.85 6.62 -7.29
C ASP A 56 -8.53 7.23 -7.79
N ALA A 57 -7.43 6.46 -7.73
CA ALA A 57 -6.09 6.97 -8.02
C ALA A 57 -5.50 6.46 -9.34
N GLY A 58 -6.17 5.53 -10.02
CA GLY A 58 -5.64 4.88 -11.22
C GLY A 58 -4.28 4.18 -10.96
N ARG A 59 -4.09 3.62 -9.76
CA ARG A 59 -2.81 3.05 -9.31
C ARG A 59 -2.95 1.71 -8.63
N LEU A 60 -1.91 0.90 -8.79
CA LEU A 60 -1.65 -0.27 -7.97
C LEU A 60 -0.50 0.02 -7.00
N TYR A 61 -0.64 -0.49 -5.79
CA TYR A 61 0.37 -0.41 -4.73
C TYR A 61 0.76 -1.83 -4.33
N ALA A 62 1.99 -2.20 -4.64
CA ALA A 62 2.55 -3.50 -4.26
C ALA A 62 3.60 -3.32 -3.16
N ILE A 63 3.60 -4.21 -2.17
CA ILE A 63 4.68 -4.34 -1.20
C ILE A 63 5.41 -5.65 -1.48
N VAL A 64 6.70 -5.54 -1.72
CA VAL A 64 7.60 -6.67 -2.00
C VAL A 64 8.64 -6.77 -0.88
N GLU A 65 8.78 -7.96 -0.31
CA GLU A 65 9.89 -8.31 0.58
C GLU A 65 11.04 -8.84 -0.30
N ALA A 66 12.24 -8.23 -0.24
CA ALA A 66 13.41 -8.65 -1.01
C ALA A 66 14.69 -8.11 -0.37
N GLU A 67 15.85 -8.74 -0.67
CA GLU A 67 17.15 -8.29 -0.16
C GLU A 67 17.58 -6.92 -0.71
N ALA A 68 17.19 -6.56 -1.94
CA ALA A 68 17.52 -5.29 -2.56
C ALA A 68 16.45 -4.84 -3.58
N GLY A 69 16.29 -3.52 -3.74
CA GLY A 69 15.30 -2.94 -4.65
C GLY A 69 15.69 -3.00 -6.15
N ASP A 70 16.98 -2.89 -6.46
CA ASP A 70 17.45 -2.92 -7.85
C ASP A 70 17.12 -4.22 -8.58
N PRO A 71 17.35 -5.43 -8.02
CA PRO A 71 16.88 -6.68 -8.61
C PRO A 71 15.36 -6.72 -8.83
N VAL A 72 14.57 -6.20 -7.89
CA VAL A 72 13.11 -6.09 -8.03
C VAL A 72 12.76 -5.21 -9.23
N ALA A 73 13.36 -4.02 -9.33
CA ALA A 73 13.13 -3.09 -10.43
C ALA A 73 13.53 -3.70 -11.80
N VAL A 74 14.63 -4.43 -11.86
CA VAL A 74 15.09 -5.13 -13.09
C VAL A 74 14.12 -6.24 -13.47
N ALA A 75 13.71 -7.09 -12.51
CA ALA A 75 12.80 -8.19 -12.77
C ALA A 75 11.42 -7.71 -13.26
N LEU A 76 10.89 -6.63 -12.65
CA LEU A 76 9.63 -6.01 -13.08
C LEU A 76 9.71 -5.51 -14.54
N ARG A 77 10.77 -4.78 -14.88
CA ARG A 77 10.98 -4.31 -16.28
C ARG A 77 11.15 -5.47 -17.25
N SER A 78 11.86 -6.52 -16.85
CA SER A 78 12.04 -7.73 -17.71
C SER A 78 10.73 -8.47 -17.94
N ALA A 79 9.79 -8.37 -17.01
CA ALA A 79 8.41 -8.88 -17.14
C ALA A 79 7.49 -7.95 -17.95
N GLY A 80 8.01 -6.85 -18.52
CA GLY A 80 7.22 -5.87 -19.26
C GLY A 80 6.41 -4.91 -18.39
N LEU A 81 6.66 -4.89 -17.07
CA LEU A 81 6.01 -4.02 -16.13
C LEU A 81 6.79 -2.70 -15.99
N ASN A 82 6.07 -1.60 -15.97
CA ASN A 82 6.65 -0.26 -15.89
C ASN A 82 6.18 0.46 -14.61
N PRO A 83 6.79 0.17 -13.45
CA PRO A 83 6.45 0.88 -12.22
C PRO A 83 6.90 2.35 -12.29
N TYR A 84 6.20 3.23 -11.56
CA TYR A 84 6.65 4.61 -11.35
C TYR A 84 7.97 4.66 -10.57
N GLY A 85 8.19 3.69 -9.69
CA GLY A 85 9.41 3.56 -8.89
C GLY A 85 9.37 2.35 -7.97
N VAL A 86 10.53 2.05 -7.39
CA VAL A 86 10.72 1.06 -6.32
C VAL A 86 11.38 1.80 -5.17
N ALA A 87 10.69 1.94 -4.05
CA ALA A 87 11.16 2.67 -2.88
C ALA A 87 11.25 1.74 -1.67
N GLU A 88 12.37 1.74 -0.98
CA GLU A 88 12.49 1.03 0.28
C GLU A 88 11.57 1.66 1.33
N VAL A 89 10.85 0.81 2.07
CA VAL A 89 9.89 1.25 3.09
C VAL A 89 10.09 0.51 4.41
N ARG A 90 9.76 1.21 5.49
CA ARG A 90 9.68 0.65 6.84
C ARG A 90 8.22 0.43 7.22
N LEU A 91 7.87 -0.81 7.59
CA LEU A 91 6.57 -1.13 8.18
C LEU A 91 6.50 -0.60 9.61
N VAL A 92 5.39 0.06 9.94
CA VAL A 92 5.10 0.62 11.27
C VAL A 92 3.70 0.21 11.70
N GLY A 93 3.60 -0.41 12.88
CA GLY A 93 2.38 -0.95 13.44
C GLY A 93 2.52 -2.45 13.69
N PRO A 94 1.81 -3.29 12.95
CA PRO A 94 1.89 -4.74 13.09
C PRO A 94 3.24 -5.32 12.61
N THR A 95 3.47 -6.58 12.93
CA THR A 95 4.57 -7.36 12.32
C THR A 95 4.25 -7.72 10.88
N LEU A 96 5.27 -8.07 10.10
CA LEU A 96 5.08 -8.50 8.71
C LEU A 96 4.19 -9.76 8.62
N GLU A 97 4.33 -10.69 9.56
CA GLU A 97 3.51 -11.91 9.62
C GLU A 97 2.03 -11.58 9.88
N GLU A 98 1.77 -10.61 10.74
CA GLU A 98 0.40 -10.13 10.98
C GLU A 98 -0.18 -9.47 9.72
N VAL A 99 0.62 -8.71 8.97
CA VAL A 99 0.19 -8.13 7.68
C VAL A 99 -0.13 -9.24 6.68
N LYS A 100 0.75 -10.25 6.55
CA LYS A 100 0.54 -11.39 5.65
C LYS A 100 -0.72 -12.20 6.01
N ALA A 101 -1.04 -12.30 7.31
CA ALA A 101 -2.23 -12.99 7.80
C ALA A 101 -3.54 -12.17 7.65
N ALA A 102 -3.46 -10.85 7.71
CA ALA A 102 -4.62 -9.93 7.77
C ALA A 102 -5.07 -9.41 6.39
N ARG A 103 -5.03 -10.23 5.35
CA ARG A 103 -5.40 -9.85 3.98
C ARG A 103 -6.86 -9.38 3.90
N GLY A 104 -7.18 -8.49 2.96
CA GLY A 104 -8.54 -8.06 2.63
C GLY A 104 -9.15 -7.03 3.58
N GLN A 105 -8.39 -6.45 4.50
CA GLN A 105 -8.96 -5.57 5.52
C GLN A 105 -8.86 -4.07 5.22
N ALA A 106 -7.98 -3.65 4.30
CA ALA A 106 -7.78 -2.24 4.01
C ALA A 106 -8.82 -1.73 3.01
N GLY A 107 -9.64 -0.77 3.43
CA GLY A 107 -10.58 -0.08 2.56
C GLY A 107 -10.11 1.29 2.09
N TYR A 108 -9.11 1.87 2.77
CA TYR A 108 -8.62 3.22 2.50
C TYR A 108 -7.12 3.32 2.66
N LEU A 109 -6.50 4.10 1.79
CA LEU A 109 -5.12 4.53 1.84
C LEU A 109 -5.06 6.05 2.00
N VAL A 110 -4.32 6.52 3.00
CA VAL A 110 -3.91 7.92 3.11
C VAL A 110 -2.43 8.04 2.82
N GLU A 111 -2.08 8.84 1.84
CA GLU A 111 -0.70 9.25 1.61
C GLU A 111 -0.46 10.62 2.26
N TRP A 112 0.69 10.76 2.87
CA TRP A 112 1.21 12.00 3.42
C TRP A 112 2.64 12.21 2.88
N ASP A 113 2.83 13.30 2.15
CA ASP A 113 4.14 13.75 1.69
C ASP A 113 4.87 14.38 2.88
N LEU A 114 5.94 13.74 3.32
CA LEU A 114 6.60 14.11 4.56
C LEU A 114 7.38 15.43 4.38
N PRO A 115 7.33 16.35 5.37
CA PRO A 115 8.02 17.63 5.25
C PRO A 115 9.53 17.43 5.29
N ASN A 116 10.25 18.25 4.52
CA ASN A 116 11.70 18.26 4.50
C ASN A 116 12.28 18.41 5.91
N GLY A 117 13.28 17.59 6.21
CA GLY A 117 13.97 17.61 7.52
C GLY A 117 13.28 16.78 8.61
N LEU A 118 12.11 16.19 8.35
CA LEU A 118 11.53 15.23 9.28
C LEU A 118 12.35 13.93 9.25
N THR A 119 12.87 13.53 10.41
CA THR A 119 13.61 12.27 10.54
C THR A 119 12.67 11.11 10.87
N MET A 120 13.12 9.89 10.58
CA MET A 120 12.36 8.67 10.92
C MET A 120 12.05 8.59 12.42
N ASP A 121 13.02 8.92 13.28
CA ASP A 121 12.85 8.89 14.73
C ASP A 121 11.79 9.89 15.20
N ALA A 122 11.84 11.13 14.72
CA ALA A 122 10.86 12.16 15.04
C ALA A 122 9.45 11.78 14.52
N TYR A 123 9.36 11.17 13.33
CA TYR A 123 8.11 10.64 12.80
C TYR A 123 7.52 9.55 13.71
N LEU A 124 8.34 8.58 14.11
CA LEU A 124 7.90 7.46 14.96
C LEU A 124 7.50 7.93 16.36
N GLU A 125 8.24 8.88 16.94
CA GLU A 125 7.91 9.47 18.23
C GLU A 125 6.55 10.18 18.17
N ARG A 126 6.34 11.05 17.18
CA ARG A 126 5.06 11.73 16.96
C ARG A 126 3.91 10.74 16.76
N LYS A 127 4.13 9.70 15.96
CA LYS A 127 3.13 8.66 15.72
C LYS A 127 2.75 7.93 17.01
N ARG A 128 3.75 7.56 17.83
CA ARG A 128 3.53 6.90 19.13
C ARG A 128 2.76 7.79 20.09
N ALA A 129 3.14 9.07 20.20
CA ALA A 129 2.48 10.03 21.08
C ALA A 129 1.00 10.25 20.72
N ASN A 130 0.66 10.26 19.44
CA ASN A 130 -0.70 10.53 18.97
C ASN A 130 -1.56 9.28 18.79
N ALA A 131 -0.98 8.08 18.73
CA ALA A 131 -1.71 6.83 18.48
C ALA A 131 -2.91 6.58 19.43
N PRO A 132 -2.84 6.90 20.73
CA PRO A 132 -4.00 6.71 21.63
C PRO A 132 -5.26 7.49 21.21
N ARG A 133 -5.09 8.58 20.44
CA ARG A 133 -6.20 9.41 19.97
C ARG A 133 -7.05 8.76 18.88
N TYR A 134 -6.61 7.64 18.29
CA TYR A 134 -7.49 6.85 17.43
C TYR A 134 -8.75 6.35 18.17
N ALA A 135 -8.71 6.23 19.51
CA ALA A 135 -9.88 5.89 20.32
C ALA A 135 -10.99 6.94 20.26
N GLU A 136 -10.71 8.17 19.83
CA GLU A 136 -11.70 9.23 19.61
C GLU A 136 -12.61 8.97 18.38
N VAL A 137 -12.19 8.03 17.49
CA VAL A 137 -12.92 7.68 16.27
C VAL A 137 -13.02 6.15 16.16
N PRO A 138 -13.84 5.52 17.02
CA PRO A 138 -13.88 4.05 17.18
C PRO A 138 -14.36 3.29 15.95
N GLU A 139 -15.07 3.94 15.02
CA GLU A 139 -15.51 3.35 13.75
C GLU A 139 -14.37 3.19 12.74
N THR A 140 -13.20 3.78 13.01
CA THR A 140 -12.02 3.70 12.14
C THR A 140 -10.94 2.88 12.81
N THR A 141 -10.42 1.88 12.11
CA THR A 141 -9.27 1.10 12.55
C THR A 141 -8.04 1.48 11.72
N PHE A 142 -7.00 1.99 12.37
CA PHE A 142 -5.67 2.08 11.78
C PHE A 142 -5.08 0.67 11.67
N LEU A 143 -4.62 0.28 10.48
CA LEU A 143 -4.10 -1.06 10.24
C LEU A 143 -2.56 -1.09 10.24
N ARG A 144 -1.94 -0.25 9.43
CA ARG A 144 -0.48 -0.20 9.23
C ARG A 144 -0.04 1.06 8.50
N THR A 145 1.25 1.32 8.56
CA THR A 145 1.89 2.35 7.72
C THR A 145 3.16 1.78 7.11
N TYR A 146 3.40 2.12 5.85
CA TYR A 146 4.72 2.03 5.23
C TYR A 146 5.29 3.44 5.09
N VAL A 147 6.48 3.66 5.64
CA VAL A 147 7.20 4.94 5.56
C VAL A 147 8.37 4.75 4.63
N CYS A 148 8.49 5.56 3.58
CA CYS A 148 9.66 5.54 2.72
C CYS A 148 10.93 5.86 3.54
N VAL A 149 11.97 5.06 3.36
CA VAL A 149 13.23 5.21 4.13
C VAL A 149 13.91 6.55 3.82
N ASP A 150 13.73 7.06 2.59
CA ASP A 150 14.19 8.40 2.17
C ASP A 150 13.35 9.54 2.75
N MET A 151 12.34 9.23 3.56
CA MET A 151 11.43 10.19 4.18
C MET A 151 10.63 11.05 3.19
N SER A 152 10.43 10.59 1.96
CA SER A 152 9.64 11.31 0.95
C SER A 152 8.14 11.29 1.25
N LYS A 153 7.60 10.13 1.66
CA LYS A 153 6.19 9.97 2.00
C LYS A 153 5.92 8.77 2.91
N CYS A 154 4.71 8.71 3.44
CA CYS A 154 4.19 7.50 4.07
C CYS A 154 2.81 7.13 3.55
N LEU A 155 2.50 5.85 3.59
CA LEU A 155 1.25 5.23 3.18
C LEU A 155 0.58 4.63 4.42
N CYS A 156 -0.56 5.18 4.83
CA CYS A 156 -1.32 4.75 6.00
C CYS A 156 -2.60 4.04 5.59
N PHE A 157 -2.78 2.80 6.03
CA PHE A 157 -3.91 1.94 5.65
C PHE A 157 -4.94 1.89 6.77
N TYR A 158 -6.21 2.01 6.38
CA TYR A 158 -7.36 2.06 7.29
C TYR A 158 -8.48 1.14 6.86
N ARG A 159 -9.20 0.64 7.86
CA ARG A 159 -10.57 0.13 7.72
C ARG A 159 -11.52 1.14 8.34
N ALA A 160 -12.49 1.62 7.57
CA ALA A 160 -13.46 2.62 7.99
C ALA A 160 -14.75 2.46 7.18
N PRO A 161 -15.91 2.96 7.68
CA PRO A 161 -17.16 2.92 6.94
C PRO A 161 -17.17 3.86 5.72
N ASP A 162 -16.44 4.98 5.81
CA ASP A 162 -16.40 6.00 4.77
C ASP A 162 -15.12 6.87 4.88
N GLU A 163 -14.89 7.72 3.88
CA GLU A 163 -13.76 8.68 3.85
C GLU A 163 -13.83 9.70 4.98
N ALA A 164 -15.04 10.12 5.39
CA ALA A 164 -15.19 11.12 6.43
C ALA A 164 -14.69 10.58 7.77
N ALA A 165 -14.91 9.30 8.05
CA ALA A 165 -14.37 8.62 9.24
C ALA A 165 -12.84 8.58 9.22
N VAL A 166 -12.23 8.28 8.06
CA VAL A 166 -10.75 8.32 7.91
C VAL A 166 -10.22 9.73 8.17
N ARG A 167 -10.86 10.76 7.61
CA ARG A 167 -10.46 12.16 7.82
C ARG A 167 -10.57 12.57 9.28
N ARG A 168 -11.64 12.16 10.00
CA ARG A 168 -11.77 12.37 11.45
C ARG A 168 -10.63 11.69 12.22
N ALA A 169 -10.32 10.44 11.90
CA ALA A 169 -9.23 9.72 12.54
C ALA A 169 -7.87 10.41 12.31
N ARG A 170 -7.60 10.88 11.09
CA ARG A 170 -6.38 11.63 10.77
C ARG A 170 -6.31 12.96 11.54
N ALA A 171 -7.43 13.68 11.64
CA ALA A 171 -7.51 14.91 12.43
C ALA A 171 -7.27 14.63 13.91
N ALA A 172 -7.87 13.58 14.48
CA ALA A 172 -7.66 13.18 15.87
C ALA A 172 -6.18 12.95 16.17
N VAL A 173 -5.45 12.22 15.33
CA VAL A 173 -4.01 11.98 15.52
C VAL A 173 -3.12 13.10 14.97
N GLN A 174 -3.70 14.25 14.58
CA GLN A 174 -3.01 15.43 14.06
C GLN A 174 -2.09 15.14 12.87
N ALA A 175 -2.52 14.27 11.97
CA ALA A 175 -1.74 13.87 10.81
C ALA A 175 -2.39 14.38 9.50
N PRO A 176 -1.61 14.95 8.56
CA PRO A 176 -2.12 15.45 7.29
C PRO A 176 -2.70 14.35 6.40
N VAL A 177 -3.53 14.78 5.44
CA VAL A 177 -4.09 13.97 4.36
C VAL A 177 -3.79 14.69 3.05
N ASP A 178 -2.75 14.29 2.33
CA ASP A 178 -2.46 14.86 1.02
C ASP A 178 -3.26 14.16 -0.07
N ARG A 179 -3.38 12.84 0.03
CA ARG A 179 -4.23 12.03 -0.85
C ARG A 179 -4.97 10.98 -0.01
N LEU A 180 -6.23 10.77 -0.35
CA LEU A 180 -7.06 9.72 0.23
C LEU A 180 -7.66 8.90 -0.91
N THR A 181 -7.41 7.60 -0.91
CA THR A 181 -7.80 6.68 -1.96
C THR A 181 -8.60 5.52 -1.38
N ARG A 182 -9.74 5.20 -1.99
CA ARG A 182 -10.43 3.94 -1.71
C ARG A 182 -9.65 2.78 -2.29
N LEU A 183 -9.60 1.68 -1.57
CA LEU A 183 -8.85 0.49 -1.95
C LEU A 183 -9.78 -0.69 -2.18
N ALA A 184 -9.38 -1.55 -3.13
CA ALA A 184 -9.77 -2.94 -3.19
C ALA A 184 -8.50 -3.80 -3.16
N GLU A 185 -8.49 -4.86 -2.37
CA GLU A 185 -7.37 -5.81 -2.37
C GLU A 185 -7.56 -6.82 -3.49
N LEU A 186 -6.50 -7.06 -4.24
CA LEU A 186 -6.49 -8.12 -5.24
C LEU A 186 -6.29 -9.47 -4.55
N GLU A 187 -7.33 -10.28 -4.50
CA GLU A 187 -7.22 -11.66 -4.02
C GLU A 187 -6.33 -12.47 -4.96
N ARG A 188 -5.20 -12.92 -4.45
CA ARG A 188 -4.40 -13.91 -5.17
C ARG A 188 -5.05 -15.26 -4.97
N HIS A 189 -5.52 -15.86 -6.05
CA HIS A 189 -5.91 -17.26 -6.02
C HIS A 189 -4.65 -18.06 -5.65
N ALA A 190 -4.65 -18.64 -4.45
CA ALA A 190 -3.62 -19.58 -4.07
C ALA A 190 -3.61 -20.67 -5.15
N ARG A 191 -2.51 -20.79 -5.89
CA ARG A 191 -2.34 -21.98 -6.76
C ARG A 191 -2.28 -23.19 -5.84
N VAL A 192 -3.31 -24.03 -5.92
CA VAL A 192 -3.36 -25.35 -5.30
C VAL A 192 -2.31 -26.23 -5.96
#